data_834ed3252324716de49e8e6f54f2cb0c
#
_entry.id   834ed3252324716de49e8e6f54f2cb0c
#
_cell.length_a   1.000
_cell.length_b   1.000
_cell.length_c   1.000
_cell.angle_alpha   90.00
_cell.angle_beta   90.00
_cell.angle_gamma   90.00
#
_symmetry.space_group_name_H-M   'P 1'
#
loop_
_entity.id
_entity.type
_entity.pdbx_description
1 polymer ?
#
loop_
_entity_poly.entity_id
_entity_poly.type
_entity_poly.pdbx_seq_one_letter_code
_entity_poly.pdbx_strand_id
1 'polypeptide(L)'
;MRMTVRHVRPPPVRTAQVTVLFADLRGYTGMAERLPAARVIPLLDEFLRSLAAAAENFGGTIFHMAGDGLMAGFAVDDDSGNGAHDALAAGRAMLRDFAPIAARWRRELEIDAGVGVGLHFGDVAVGVLGPSQHQAITLVGDTVNVAARLCSRARAGEVLFSCTVAAALEATAATDAATGAVPFLQLPQFELRGRRGPIDIWCLPAASRLAL
;
A
#
# COMPACT_ATOMS: atom_id res chain seq x y z
N MET A 1 17.64 3.18 42.08
CA MET A 1 18.08 2.16 41.11
C MET A 1 17.99 2.79 39.71
N ARG A 2 19.12 3.28 39.18
CA ARG A 2 19.14 3.90 37.85
C ARG A 2 19.16 2.77 36.82
N MET A 3 18.07 2.58 36.09
CA MET A 3 18.04 1.72 34.91
C MET A 3 18.93 2.34 33.85
N THR A 4 20.04 1.66 33.56
CA THR A 4 20.94 2.02 32.43
C THR A 4 20.21 1.62 31.15
N VAL A 5 19.66 2.60 30.45
CA VAL A 5 19.11 2.40 29.10
C VAL A 5 20.29 2.06 28.19
N ARG A 6 20.41 0.79 27.78
CA ARG A 6 21.36 0.39 26.74
C ARG A 6 20.95 1.12 25.47
N HIS A 7 21.73 2.09 25.03
CA HIS A 7 21.63 2.68 23.71
C HIS A 7 22.02 1.60 22.69
N VAL A 8 21.02 0.90 22.16
CA VAL A 8 21.23 0.04 20.99
C VAL A 8 21.49 1.00 19.81
N ARG A 9 22.69 0.90 19.24
CA ARG A 9 23.02 1.69 18.04
C ARG A 9 22.03 1.32 16.94
N PRO A 10 21.35 2.31 16.31
CA PRO A 10 20.41 2.01 15.23
C PRO A 10 21.18 1.31 14.10
N PRO A 11 20.52 0.38 13.37
CA PRO A 11 21.11 -0.26 12.22
C PRO A 11 21.54 0.79 11.18
N PRO A 12 22.61 0.55 10.42
CA PRO A 12 23.07 1.47 9.40
C PRO A 12 21.99 1.64 8.32
N VAL A 13 21.90 2.86 7.77
CA VAL A 13 21.03 3.11 6.61
C VAL A 13 21.55 2.30 5.43
N ARG A 14 20.67 1.58 4.75
CA ARG A 14 20.97 0.82 3.53
C ARG A 14 20.03 1.22 2.39
N THR A 15 20.52 1.11 1.17
CA THR A 15 19.68 1.22 -0.03
C THR A 15 19.17 -0.15 -0.44
N ALA A 16 17.91 -0.24 -0.85
CA ALA A 16 17.28 -1.45 -1.37
C ALA A 16 16.35 -1.11 -2.52
N GLN A 17 16.16 -2.06 -3.44
CA GLN A 17 15.11 -1.99 -4.45
C GLN A 17 13.85 -2.67 -3.91
N VAL A 18 12.78 -1.92 -3.77
CA VAL A 18 11.56 -2.34 -3.04
C VAL A 18 10.33 -1.96 -3.84
N THR A 19 9.35 -2.85 -3.90
CA THR A 19 7.99 -2.45 -4.28
C THR A 19 7.28 -1.89 -3.05
N VAL A 20 7.00 -0.59 -3.09
CA VAL A 20 6.28 0.12 -2.02
C VAL A 20 4.80 0.11 -2.33
N LEU A 21 4.02 -0.27 -1.32
CA LEU A 21 2.56 -0.25 -1.32
C LEU A 21 2.05 0.77 -0.32
N PHE A 22 1.14 1.64 -0.78
CA PHE A 22 0.26 2.41 0.08
C PHE A 22 -1.17 1.94 -0.11
N ALA A 23 -1.93 1.83 0.97
CA ALA A 23 -3.36 1.58 0.96
C ALA A 23 -4.06 2.54 1.91
N ASP A 24 -5.25 3.02 1.53
CA ASP A 24 -5.94 4.08 2.24
C ASP A 24 -7.47 3.93 2.12
N LEU A 25 -8.20 4.31 3.17
CA LEU A 25 -9.64 4.20 3.25
C LEU A 25 -10.32 5.30 2.44
N ARG A 26 -11.16 4.92 1.51
CA ARG A 26 -12.05 5.85 0.80
C ARG A 26 -13.37 5.95 1.56
N GLY A 27 -13.86 7.19 1.71
CA GLY A 27 -15.07 7.47 2.47
C GLY A 27 -14.83 7.84 3.95
N TYR A 28 -13.57 7.91 4.41
CA TYR A 28 -13.22 8.24 5.79
C TYR A 28 -13.81 9.58 6.25
N THR A 29 -13.68 10.65 5.46
CA THR A 29 -14.20 11.98 5.82
C THR A 29 -15.69 11.93 6.13
N GLY A 30 -16.48 11.32 5.24
CA GLY A 30 -17.93 11.19 5.45
C GLY A 30 -18.27 10.31 6.67
N MET A 31 -17.48 9.29 6.96
CA MET A 31 -17.63 8.48 8.16
C MET A 31 -17.34 9.29 9.43
N ALA A 32 -16.24 10.06 9.44
CA ALA A 32 -15.83 10.86 10.59
C ALA A 32 -16.77 12.04 10.88
N GLU A 33 -17.42 12.60 9.85
CA GLU A 33 -18.45 13.64 10.00
C GLU A 33 -19.78 13.09 10.55
N ARG A 34 -20.14 11.84 10.25
CA ARG A 34 -21.42 11.24 10.60
C ARG A 34 -21.43 10.48 11.91
N LEU A 35 -20.28 9.91 12.31
CA LEU A 35 -20.17 9.08 13.50
C LEU A 35 -19.43 9.78 14.64
N PRO A 36 -19.83 9.56 15.90
CA PRO A 36 -19.02 9.94 17.05
C PRO A 36 -17.62 9.30 16.97
N ALA A 37 -16.57 10.04 17.33
CA ALA A 37 -15.17 9.56 17.25
C ALA A 37 -14.95 8.20 17.93
N ALA A 38 -15.61 7.95 19.05
CA ALA A 38 -15.53 6.66 19.76
C ALA A 38 -16.05 5.47 18.90
N ARG A 39 -16.90 5.71 17.92
CA ARG A 39 -17.40 4.68 17.00
C ARG A 39 -16.52 4.54 15.75
N VAL A 40 -15.74 5.54 15.41
CA VAL A 40 -14.82 5.52 14.27
C VAL A 40 -13.61 4.62 14.56
N ILE A 41 -13.08 4.65 15.78
CA ILE A 41 -11.88 3.88 16.17
C ILE A 41 -12.01 2.38 15.90
N PRO A 42 -13.07 1.66 16.36
CA PRO A 42 -13.18 0.23 16.09
C PRO A 42 -13.36 -0.10 14.59
N LEU A 43 -13.95 0.78 13.80
CA LEU A 43 -14.05 0.61 12.35
C LEU A 43 -12.67 0.75 11.67
N LEU A 44 -11.89 1.76 12.08
CA LEU A 44 -10.52 1.91 11.59
C LEU A 44 -9.64 0.73 12.00
N ASP A 45 -9.74 0.24 13.23
CA ASP A 45 -8.99 -0.92 13.69
C ASP A 45 -9.32 -2.17 12.86
N GLU A 46 -10.61 -2.41 12.58
CA GLU A 46 -11.04 -3.51 11.70
C GLU A 46 -10.49 -3.36 10.26
N PHE A 47 -10.56 -2.15 9.71
CA PHE A 47 -10.01 -1.84 8.41
C PHE A 47 -8.50 -2.09 8.36
N LEU A 48 -7.73 -1.50 9.27
CA LEU A 48 -6.27 -1.62 9.31
C LEU A 48 -5.82 -3.07 9.53
N ARG A 49 -6.52 -3.85 10.37
CA ARG A 49 -6.25 -5.28 10.55
C ARG A 49 -6.44 -6.07 9.26
N SER A 50 -7.50 -5.77 8.49
CA SER A 50 -7.75 -6.42 7.20
C SER A 50 -6.61 -6.12 6.20
N LEU A 51 -6.14 -4.87 6.14
CA LEU A 51 -5.03 -4.50 5.27
C LEU A 51 -3.70 -5.11 5.71
N ALA A 52 -3.41 -5.08 7.02
CA ALA A 52 -2.19 -5.65 7.59
C ALA A 52 -2.09 -7.14 7.30
N ALA A 53 -3.15 -7.89 7.57
CA ALA A 53 -3.21 -9.32 7.28
C ALA A 53 -2.98 -9.61 5.79
N ALA A 54 -3.56 -8.83 4.88
CA ALA A 54 -3.34 -8.98 3.45
C ALA A 54 -1.88 -8.69 3.06
N ALA A 55 -1.25 -7.64 3.61
CA ALA A 55 0.16 -7.34 3.34
C ALA A 55 1.08 -8.46 3.83
N GLU A 56 0.93 -8.88 5.09
CA GLU A 56 1.77 -9.90 5.75
C GLU A 56 1.64 -11.28 5.09
N ASN A 57 0.43 -11.68 4.66
CA ASN A 57 0.18 -12.96 3.97
C ASN A 57 0.92 -13.07 2.62
N PHE A 58 1.30 -11.95 2.03
CA PHE A 58 2.11 -11.89 0.80
C PHE A 58 3.54 -11.40 1.06
N GLY A 59 4.07 -11.58 2.26
CA GLY A 59 5.46 -11.27 2.60
C GLY A 59 5.79 -9.76 2.69
N GLY A 60 4.79 -8.91 2.79
CA GLY A 60 4.98 -7.47 2.97
C GLY A 60 5.43 -7.13 4.38
N THR A 61 6.43 -6.26 4.50
CA THR A 61 6.86 -5.65 5.76
C THR A 61 6.11 -4.34 5.95
N ILE A 62 5.35 -4.21 7.05
CA ILE A 62 4.61 -2.99 7.38
C ILE A 62 5.55 -1.99 8.04
N PHE A 63 5.68 -0.80 7.46
CA PHE A 63 6.51 0.29 7.98
C PHE A 63 5.73 1.37 8.69
N HIS A 64 4.47 1.55 8.30
CA HIS A 64 3.63 2.59 8.87
C HIS A 64 2.16 2.22 8.82
N MET A 65 1.46 2.44 9.92
CA MET A 65 0.01 2.46 10.01
C MET A 65 -0.39 3.68 10.82
N ALA A 66 -1.09 4.62 10.21
CA ALA A 66 -1.59 5.79 10.92
C ALA A 66 -2.84 6.36 10.24
N GLY A 67 -3.75 6.85 11.05
CA GLY A 67 -5.03 7.35 10.54
C GLY A 67 -5.81 6.25 9.82
N ASP A 68 -6.08 6.48 8.57
CA ASP A 68 -6.85 5.63 7.67
C ASP A 68 -5.98 4.96 6.58
N GLY A 69 -4.65 4.85 6.80
CA GLY A 69 -3.71 4.34 5.81
C GLY A 69 -2.64 3.38 6.35
N LEU A 70 -2.06 2.62 5.42
CA LEU A 70 -0.98 1.66 5.65
C LEU A 70 0.10 1.84 4.58
N MET A 71 1.38 1.75 4.99
CA MET A 71 2.54 1.64 4.10
C MET A 71 3.25 0.32 4.34
N ALA A 72 3.45 -0.46 3.29
CA ALA A 72 4.24 -1.70 3.29
C ALA A 72 5.30 -1.69 2.20
N GLY A 73 6.39 -2.46 2.41
CA GLY A 73 7.43 -2.74 1.43
C GLY A 73 7.51 -4.23 1.16
N PHE A 74 7.78 -4.60 -0.10
CA PHE A 74 7.93 -5.98 -0.56
C PHE A 74 9.33 -6.18 -1.14
N ALA A 75 9.95 -7.33 -0.88
CA ALA A 75 11.36 -7.65 -1.17
C ALA A 75 12.36 -6.71 -0.44
N VAL A 76 12.05 -6.30 0.78
CA VAL A 76 12.88 -5.34 1.55
C VAL A 76 14.23 -5.94 1.94
N ASP A 77 14.26 -7.24 2.26
CA ASP A 77 15.44 -8.00 2.70
C ASP A 77 15.84 -9.09 1.70
N ASP A 78 15.26 -9.07 0.50
CA ASP A 78 15.49 -10.06 -0.55
C ASP A 78 16.09 -9.39 -1.81
N ASP A 79 17.37 -9.61 -2.05
CA ASP A 79 18.08 -9.10 -3.22
C ASP A 79 17.76 -9.91 -4.50
N SER A 80 17.04 -11.02 -4.41
CA SER A 80 16.72 -11.92 -5.53
C SER A 80 15.42 -11.57 -6.27
N GLY A 81 14.56 -10.72 -5.67
CA GLY A 81 13.26 -10.36 -6.19
C GLY A 81 12.98 -8.86 -6.18
N ASN A 82 11.93 -8.46 -6.87
CA ASN A 82 11.45 -7.07 -6.88
C ASN A 82 10.18 -6.87 -6.04
N GLY A 83 9.56 -7.95 -5.56
CA GLY A 83 8.33 -7.96 -4.77
C GLY A 83 7.07 -7.45 -5.49
N ALA A 84 7.12 -7.24 -6.81
CA ALA A 84 6.00 -6.65 -7.55
C ALA A 84 4.78 -7.56 -7.60
N HIS A 85 4.97 -8.87 -7.79
CA HIS A 85 3.90 -9.86 -7.78
C HIS A 85 3.22 -9.94 -6.42
N ASP A 86 4.00 -10.02 -5.36
CA ASP A 86 3.50 -10.10 -3.99
C ASP A 86 2.76 -8.82 -3.58
N ALA A 87 3.32 -7.66 -3.91
CA ALA A 87 2.68 -6.38 -3.68
C ALA A 87 1.33 -6.25 -4.41
N LEU A 88 1.28 -6.69 -5.69
CA LEU A 88 0.04 -6.67 -6.46
C LEU A 88 -0.98 -7.68 -5.91
N ALA A 89 -0.54 -8.88 -5.52
CA ALA A 89 -1.38 -9.89 -4.89
C ALA A 89 -1.94 -9.41 -3.54
N ALA A 90 -1.11 -8.75 -2.73
CA ALA A 90 -1.53 -8.11 -1.48
C ALA A 90 -2.58 -7.02 -1.73
N GLY A 91 -2.35 -6.12 -2.71
CA GLY A 91 -3.31 -5.10 -3.09
C GLY A 91 -4.67 -5.68 -3.52
N ARG A 92 -4.67 -6.76 -4.32
CA ARG A 92 -5.90 -7.50 -4.69
C ARG A 92 -6.58 -8.11 -3.48
N ALA A 93 -5.81 -8.71 -2.58
CA ALA A 93 -6.33 -9.29 -1.34
C ALA A 93 -6.97 -8.21 -0.46
N MET A 94 -6.35 -7.04 -0.31
CA MET A 94 -6.92 -5.92 0.42
C MET A 94 -8.32 -5.52 -0.12
N LEU A 95 -8.46 -5.41 -1.44
CA LEU A 95 -9.75 -5.11 -2.06
C LEU A 95 -10.78 -6.19 -1.79
N ARG A 96 -10.41 -7.47 -1.98
CA ARG A 96 -11.27 -8.65 -1.81
C ARG A 96 -11.73 -8.80 -0.36
N ASP A 97 -10.80 -8.73 0.59
CA ASP A 97 -11.03 -9.06 1.99
C ASP A 97 -11.79 -7.93 2.72
N PHE A 98 -11.61 -6.67 2.29
CA PHE A 98 -12.38 -5.56 2.81
C PHE A 98 -13.80 -5.44 2.21
N ALA A 99 -14.06 -6.00 1.03
CA ALA A 99 -15.36 -5.89 0.37
C ALA A 99 -16.56 -6.35 1.25
N PRO A 100 -16.52 -7.48 1.97
CA PRO A 100 -17.59 -7.89 2.86
C PRO A 100 -17.75 -6.96 4.08
N ILE A 101 -16.66 -6.39 4.59
CA ILE A 101 -16.65 -5.42 5.68
C ILE A 101 -17.34 -4.12 5.21
N ALA A 102 -16.95 -3.61 4.06
CA ALA A 102 -17.55 -2.41 3.46
C ALA A 102 -19.05 -2.60 3.19
N ALA A 103 -19.46 -3.78 2.69
CA ALA A 103 -20.87 -4.12 2.47
C ALA A 103 -21.68 -4.13 3.80
N ARG A 104 -21.09 -4.64 4.88
CA ARG A 104 -21.69 -4.58 6.21
C ARG A 104 -21.80 -3.13 6.71
N TRP A 105 -20.76 -2.31 6.58
CA TRP A 105 -20.79 -0.90 6.98
C TRP A 105 -21.86 -0.11 6.22
N ARG A 106 -22.00 -0.38 4.91
CA ARG A 106 -23.06 0.24 4.10
C ARG A 106 -24.46 -0.15 4.62
N ARG A 107 -24.68 -1.43 4.90
CA ARG A 107 -25.99 -1.94 5.34
C ARG A 107 -26.36 -1.47 6.75
N GLU A 108 -25.40 -1.48 7.70
CA GLU A 108 -25.66 -1.27 9.13
C GLU A 108 -25.46 0.16 9.58
N LEU A 109 -24.59 0.90 8.89
CA LEU A 109 -24.19 2.25 9.27
C LEU A 109 -24.44 3.30 8.16
N GLU A 110 -24.87 2.87 7.00
CA GLU A 110 -25.03 3.70 5.79
C GLU A 110 -23.71 4.41 5.39
N ILE A 111 -22.57 3.72 5.60
CA ILE A 111 -21.26 4.24 5.25
C ILE A 111 -20.76 3.57 3.97
N ASP A 112 -20.54 4.38 2.94
CA ASP A 112 -19.85 3.98 1.72
C ASP A 112 -18.34 4.06 1.93
N ALA A 113 -17.70 2.89 2.04
CA ALA A 113 -16.28 2.77 2.24
C ALA A 113 -15.64 1.86 1.18
N GLY A 114 -14.34 2.04 0.95
CA GLY A 114 -13.57 1.18 0.05
C GLY A 114 -12.08 1.40 0.23
N VAL A 115 -11.28 0.57 -0.41
CA VAL A 115 -9.81 0.66 -0.39
C VAL A 115 -9.32 1.23 -1.71
N GLY A 116 -8.41 2.19 -1.65
CA GLY A 116 -7.57 2.61 -2.78
C GLY A 116 -6.12 2.22 -2.51
N VAL A 117 -5.46 1.61 -3.50
CA VAL A 117 -4.07 1.11 -3.36
C VAL A 117 -3.19 1.74 -4.42
N GLY A 118 -1.94 2.10 -4.04
CA GLY A 118 -0.91 2.59 -4.96
C GLY A 118 0.39 1.81 -4.81
N LEU A 119 0.97 1.36 -5.93
CA LEU A 119 2.22 0.60 -5.98
C LEU A 119 3.27 1.31 -6.83
N HIS A 120 4.50 1.34 -6.34
CA HIS A 120 5.65 1.78 -7.13
C HIS A 120 6.90 0.98 -6.75
N PHE A 121 7.69 0.60 -7.76
CA PHE A 121 8.95 -0.12 -7.60
C PHE A 121 10.13 0.81 -7.88
N GLY A 122 11.15 0.76 -7.02
CA GLY A 122 12.39 1.51 -7.19
C GLY A 122 13.26 1.55 -5.93
N ASP A 123 14.31 2.37 -5.97
CA ASP A 123 15.26 2.53 -4.88
C ASP A 123 14.64 3.25 -3.69
N VAL A 124 14.94 2.74 -2.49
CA VAL A 124 14.60 3.36 -1.21
C VAL A 124 15.79 3.29 -0.26
N ALA A 125 15.88 4.25 0.65
CA ALA A 125 16.70 4.13 1.84
C ALA A 125 15.88 3.47 2.96
N VAL A 126 16.38 2.39 3.53
CA VAL A 126 15.83 1.73 4.72
C VAL A 126 16.63 2.17 5.92
N GLY A 127 16.01 2.73 6.92
CA GLY A 127 16.72 3.25 8.08
C GLY A 127 15.81 3.59 9.25
N VAL A 128 16.42 3.95 10.36
CA VAL A 128 15.71 4.37 11.58
C VAL A 128 15.56 5.89 11.56
N LEU A 129 14.33 6.35 11.72
CA LEU A 129 13.99 7.78 11.76
C LEU A 129 13.28 8.11 13.08
N GLY A 130 13.54 9.29 13.60
CA GLY A 130 12.88 9.85 14.78
C GLY A 130 13.82 10.03 15.98
N PRO A 131 13.38 10.78 17.01
CA PRO A 131 14.12 10.96 18.24
C PRO A 131 14.22 9.63 19.02
N SER A 132 15.25 9.48 19.85
CA SER A 132 15.59 8.19 20.52
C SER A 132 14.46 7.49 21.26
N GLN A 133 13.43 8.22 21.68
CA GLN A 133 12.26 7.66 22.37
C GLN A 133 11.10 7.26 21.42
N HIS A 134 11.17 7.65 20.13
CA HIS A 134 10.14 7.41 19.11
C HIS A 134 10.77 7.04 17.78
N GLN A 135 11.74 6.14 17.82
CA GLN A 135 12.41 5.64 16.61
C GLN A 135 11.56 4.58 15.95
N ALA A 136 11.41 4.69 14.63
CA ALA A 136 10.79 3.68 13.79
C ALA A 136 11.68 3.38 12.58
N ILE A 137 11.75 2.11 12.18
CA ILE A 137 12.32 1.72 10.88
C ILE A 137 11.35 2.19 9.81
N THR A 138 11.86 2.86 8.77
CA THR A 138 11.03 3.38 7.69
C THR A 138 11.75 3.34 6.35
N LEU A 139 10.98 3.55 5.29
CA LEU A 139 11.45 3.72 3.92
C LEU A 139 11.43 5.20 3.55
N VAL A 140 12.49 5.66 2.89
CA VAL A 140 12.62 7.05 2.42
C VAL A 140 13.10 7.04 0.96
N GLY A 141 12.49 7.87 0.11
CA GLY A 141 12.89 8.03 -1.29
C GLY A 141 11.75 8.52 -2.18
N ASP A 142 12.09 8.84 -3.44
CA ASP A 142 11.09 9.21 -4.45
C ASP A 142 10.08 8.07 -4.68
N THR A 143 10.53 6.83 -4.61
CA THR A 143 9.71 5.61 -4.70
C THR A 143 8.53 5.64 -3.72
N VAL A 144 8.79 6.01 -2.46
CA VAL A 144 7.75 6.14 -1.43
C VAL A 144 6.73 7.22 -1.80
N ASN A 145 7.22 8.37 -2.26
CA ASN A 145 6.36 9.49 -2.65
C ASN A 145 5.47 9.16 -3.85
N VAL A 146 6.02 8.45 -4.85
CA VAL A 146 5.25 8.04 -6.03
C VAL A 146 4.15 7.05 -5.63
N ALA A 147 4.46 6.02 -4.84
CA ALA A 147 3.47 5.06 -4.36
C ALA A 147 2.34 5.74 -3.57
N ALA A 148 2.67 6.67 -2.66
CA ALA A 148 1.69 7.44 -1.90
C ALA A 148 0.77 8.28 -2.81
N ARG A 149 1.33 8.90 -3.85
CA ARG A 149 0.54 9.69 -4.81
C ARG A 149 -0.36 8.83 -5.70
N LEU A 150 0.11 7.65 -6.11
CA LEU A 150 -0.72 6.68 -6.82
C LEU A 150 -1.88 6.22 -5.92
N CYS A 151 -1.60 5.91 -4.65
CA CYS A 151 -2.63 5.60 -3.67
C CYS A 151 -3.65 6.73 -3.56
N SER A 152 -3.23 7.98 -3.37
CA SER A 152 -4.16 9.11 -3.26
C SER A 152 -5.05 9.32 -4.48
N ARG A 153 -4.62 8.85 -5.66
CA ARG A 153 -5.37 8.90 -6.92
C ARG A 153 -6.32 7.72 -7.11
N ALA A 154 -6.00 6.57 -6.54
CA ALA A 154 -6.81 5.36 -6.64
C ALA A 154 -8.20 5.60 -6.05
N ARG A 155 -9.24 5.17 -6.75
CA ARG A 155 -10.62 5.18 -6.26
C ARG A 155 -10.87 3.96 -5.36
N ALA A 156 -12.00 3.96 -4.70
CA ALA A 156 -12.49 2.76 -4.00
C ALA A 156 -12.54 1.56 -4.94
N GLY A 157 -11.83 0.49 -4.58
CA GLY A 157 -11.75 -0.75 -5.36
C GLY A 157 -10.71 -0.72 -6.49
N GLU A 158 -9.75 0.21 -6.49
CA GLU A 158 -8.70 0.29 -7.50
C GLU A 158 -7.31 0.06 -6.89
N VAL A 159 -6.47 -0.69 -7.61
CA VAL A 159 -5.02 -0.73 -7.42
C VAL A 159 -4.37 -0.01 -8.59
N LEU A 160 -3.72 1.12 -8.33
CA LEU A 160 -2.93 1.84 -9.32
C LEU A 160 -1.45 1.50 -9.17
N PHE A 161 -0.76 1.30 -10.29
CA PHE A 161 0.67 1.02 -10.27
C PHE A 161 1.40 1.67 -11.46
N SER A 162 2.68 1.93 -11.27
CA SER A 162 3.54 2.59 -12.25
C SER A 162 4.10 1.64 -13.30
N CYS A 163 4.71 2.21 -14.34
CA CYS A 163 5.45 1.48 -15.37
C CYS A 163 6.58 0.61 -14.80
N THR A 164 7.24 1.03 -13.71
CA THR A 164 8.30 0.23 -13.10
C THR A 164 7.76 -1.05 -12.47
N VAL A 165 6.55 -1.03 -11.89
CA VAL A 165 5.87 -2.22 -11.40
C VAL A 165 5.43 -3.09 -12.58
N ALA A 166 4.86 -2.50 -13.65
CA ALA A 166 4.46 -3.25 -14.84
C ALA A 166 5.65 -4.00 -15.46
N ALA A 167 6.78 -3.32 -15.65
CA ALA A 167 8.01 -3.93 -16.17
C ALA A 167 8.55 -5.03 -15.24
N ALA A 168 8.48 -4.82 -13.92
CA ALA A 168 8.90 -5.82 -12.93
C ALA A 168 8.03 -7.09 -12.98
N LEU A 169 6.72 -6.94 -13.20
CA LEU A 169 5.79 -8.07 -13.40
C LEU A 169 6.07 -8.84 -14.69
N GLU A 170 6.35 -8.14 -15.80
CA GLU A 170 6.68 -8.76 -17.09
C GLU A 170 8.00 -9.54 -17.02
N ALA A 171 9.00 -9.00 -16.35
CA ALA A 171 10.31 -9.66 -16.19
C ALA A 171 10.21 -11.01 -15.46
N THR A 172 9.26 -11.13 -14.51
CA THR A 172 9.02 -12.37 -13.74
C THR A 172 8.01 -13.30 -14.43
N ALA A 173 7.05 -12.79 -15.21
CA ALA A 173 6.08 -13.60 -15.96
C ALA A 173 6.75 -14.46 -17.06
N ALA A 174 7.91 -14.04 -17.55
CA ALA A 174 8.71 -14.84 -18.48
C ALA A 174 9.20 -16.18 -17.87
N THR A 175 9.18 -16.31 -16.55
CA THR A 175 9.56 -17.52 -15.81
C THR A 175 8.39 -18.35 -15.30
N ASP A 176 7.17 -17.81 -15.24
CA ASP A 176 5.98 -18.47 -14.69
C ASP A 176 4.77 -18.39 -15.62
N ALA A 177 4.57 -19.43 -16.44
CA ALA A 177 3.43 -19.56 -17.37
C ALA A 177 2.06 -19.76 -16.70
N ALA A 178 1.96 -19.64 -15.36
CA ALA A 178 0.76 -19.95 -14.59
C ALA A 178 -0.06 -18.72 -14.14
N THR A 179 0.41 -17.52 -14.41
CA THR A 179 -0.32 -16.29 -13.98
C THR A 179 -1.38 -15.97 -15.02
N GLY A 180 -2.62 -16.38 -14.76
CA GLY A 180 -3.78 -16.00 -15.59
C GLY A 180 -3.77 -14.48 -15.80
N ALA A 181 -3.71 -14.05 -17.06
CA ALA A 181 -3.65 -12.64 -17.45
C ALA A 181 -4.87 -11.87 -16.90
N VAL A 182 -4.66 -11.18 -15.79
CA VAL A 182 -5.65 -10.20 -15.32
C VAL A 182 -5.49 -8.97 -16.22
N PRO A 183 -6.54 -8.52 -16.90
CA PRO A 183 -6.43 -7.37 -17.78
C PRO A 183 -6.14 -6.12 -16.94
N PHE A 184 -4.96 -5.55 -17.14
CA PHE A 184 -4.62 -4.23 -16.63
C PHE A 184 -5.12 -3.17 -17.60
N LEU A 185 -5.72 -2.11 -17.08
CA LEU A 185 -6.12 -0.95 -17.86
C LEU A 185 -4.99 0.09 -17.81
N GLN A 186 -4.37 0.37 -18.95
CA GLN A 186 -3.49 1.52 -19.03
C GLN A 186 -4.32 2.80 -18.93
N LEU A 187 -3.95 3.68 -18.02
CA LEU A 187 -4.60 4.97 -17.83
C LEU A 187 -3.80 6.08 -18.52
N PRO A 188 -4.42 7.25 -18.79
CA PRO A 188 -3.68 8.42 -19.25
C PRO A 188 -2.51 8.74 -18.33
N GLN A 189 -1.43 9.23 -18.91
CA GLN A 189 -0.23 9.64 -18.19
C GLN A 189 -0.57 10.59 -17.05
N PHE A 190 0.14 10.45 -15.95
CA PHE A 190 -0.11 11.21 -14.73
C PHE A 190 1.07 12.12 -14.41
N GLU A 191 0.79 13.43 -14.33
CA GLU A 191 1.75 14.41 -13.85
C GLU A 191 1.84 14.38 -12.32
N LEU A 192 3.00 14.07 -11.79
CA LEU A 192 3.28 14.12 -10.37
C LEU A 192 3.90 15.47 -10.02
N ARG A 193 3.23 16.23 -9.14
CA ARG A 193 3.74 17.53 -8.67
C ARG A 193 5.15 17.37 -8.08
N GLY A 194 6.12 18.12 -8.64
CA GLY A 194 7.51 18.09 -8.19
C GLY A 194 8.38 17.03 -8.86
N ARG A 195 7.88 16.26 -9.84
CA ARG A 195 8.67 15.36 -10.68
C ARG A 195 8.82 15.91 -12.09
N ARG A 196 9.97 15.63 -12.74
CA ARG A 196 10.17 15.97 -14.15
C ARG A 196 9.48 14.95 -15.04
N GLY A 197 8.36 15.36 -15.64
CA GLY A 197 7.59 14.59 -16.62
C GLY A 197 6.53 13.65 -16.02
N PRO A 198 5.53 13.29 -16.86
CA PRO A 198 4.46 12.39 -16.50
C PRO A 198 4.96 10.96 -16.34
N ILE A 199 4.21 10.14 -15.62
CA ILE A 199 4.43 8.70 -15.51
C ILE A 199 3.29 7.93 -16.15
N ASP A 200 3.62 6.81 -16.80
CA ASP A 200 2.63 5.83 -17.24
C ASP A 200 2.13 5.04 -16.01
N ILE A 201 0.82 4.88 -15.95
CA ILE A 201 0.15 4.20 -14.87
C ILE A 201 -0.84 3.16 -15.40
N TRP A 202 -0.99 2.09 -14.65
CA TRP A 202 -1.95 1.02 -14.88
C TRP A 202 -2.90 0.90 -13.72
N CYS A 203 -4.10 0.42 -14.00
CA CYS A 203 -5.14 0.17 -13.03
C CYS A 203 -5.54 -1.30 -13.06
N LEU A 204 -5.57 -1.94 -11.91
CA LEU A 204 -6.31 -3.15 -11.66
C LEU A 204 -7.65 -2.74 -11.01
N PRO A 205 -8.76 -2.78 -11.74
CA PRO A 205 -10.06 -2.43 -11.18
C PRO A 205 -10.61 -3.55 -10.30
N ALA A 206 -11.57 -3.21 -9.41
CA ALA A 206 -12.34 -4.22 -8.67
C ALA A 206 -13.04 -5.19 -9.64
N ALA A 207 -13.15 -6.46 -9.25
CA ALA A 207 -13.75 -7.52 -10.08
C ALA A 207 -15.17 -7.19 -10.59
N SER A 208 -15.94 -6.38 -9.86
CA SER A 208 -17.27 -5.91 -10.25
C SER A 208 -17.30 -4.94 -11.43
N ARG A 209 -16.16 -4.37 -11.85
CA ARG A 209 -16.08 -3.45 -13.01
C ARG A 209 -15.57 -4.11 -14.30
N LEU A 210 -15.17 -5.37 -14.24
CA LEU A 210 -14.75 -6.16 -15.41
C LEU A 210 -15.93 -6.86 -16.13
N ALA A 211 -17.15 -6.73 -15.59
CA ALA A 211 -18.36 -7.37 -16.09
C ALA A 211 -19.31 -6.41 -16.86
N LEU A 212 -18.77 -5.35 -17.49
CA LEU A 212 -19.52 -4.46 -18.38
C LEU A 212 -19.01 -4.54 -19.81
#